data_bdd678936b13ed5c384a99691eebd803
#
_entry.id   bdd678936b13ed5c384a99691eebd803
#
_cell.length_a   1.000
_cell.length_b   1.000
_cell.length_c   1.000
_cell.angle_alpha   90.00
_cell.angle_beta   90.00
_cell.angle_gamma   90.00
#
_symmetry.space_group_name_H-M   'P 1'
#
loop_
_entity.id
_entity.type
_entity.pdbx_description
1 polymer ?
#
loop_
_entity_poly.entity_id
_entity_poly.type
_entity_poly.pdbx_seq_one_letter_code
_entity_poly.pdbx_strand_id
1 'polypeptide(L)'
;KDWYEKTFIPEVAKRGAAIINARGASSAASAANAAIDHMRDWVLGTKKWVSMSIPSTGQYGVPKDIIYSFPCTVEKGKAVIVPGLELSDFSKKMMKITADELLSERQEIESML
;
A
#
# COMPACT_ATOMS: atom_id res chain seq x y z
N LYS A 1 -7.64 16.27 -10.37
CA LYS A 1 -8.47 15.10 -10.02
C LYS A 1 -8.54 14.12 -11.18
N ASP A 2 -8.94 14.55 -12.36
CA ASP A 2 -9.09 13.71 -13.55
C ASP A 2 -7.79 13.00 -13.97
N TRP A 3 -6.66 13.70 -13.98
CA TRP A 3 -5.36 13.12 -14.27
C TRP A 3 -5.00 11.99 -13.30
N TYR A 4 -5.28 12.20 -11.99
CA TYR A 4 -5.01 11.22 -10.96
C TYR A 4 -5.81 9.92 -11.18
N GLU A 5 -7.12 10.06 -11.41
CA GLU A 5 -8.02 8.91 -11.55
C GLU A 5 -7.89 8.22 -12.93
N LYS A 6 -7.72 9.02 -14.01
CA LYS A 6 -7.75 8.49 -15.39
C LYS A 6 -6.39 8.16 -15.98
N THR A 7 -5.31 8.71 -15.42
CA THR A 7 -3.94 8.53 -15.95
C THR A 7 -3.03 7.89 -14.90
N PHE A 8 -2.81 8.56 -13.77
CA PHE A 8 -1.84 8.12 -12.78
C PHE A 8 -2.13 6.72 -12.23
N ILE A 9 -3.34 6.46 -11.75
CA ILE A 9 -3.71 5.15 -11.18
C ILE A 9 -3.56 4.02 -12.20
N PRO A 10 -4.11 4.10 -13.43
CA PRO A 10 -3.93 3.05 -14.43
C PRO A 10 -2.47 2.83 -14.87
N GLU A 11 -1.68 3.90 -14.99
CA GLU A 11 -0.26 3.77 -15.34
C GLU A 11 0.55 3.10 -14.24
N VAL A 12 0.33 3.48 -12.98
CA VAL A 12 1.00 2.86 -11.84
C VAL A 12 0.62 1.38 -11.72
N ALA A 13 -0.65 1.04 -11.89
CA ALA A 13 -1.13 -0.35 -11.85
C ALA A 13 -0.50 -1.22 -12.95
N LYS A 14 -0.15 -0.64 -14.11
CA LYS A 14 0.47 -1.34 -15.25
C LYS A 14 1.98 -1.13 -15.36
N ARG A 15 2.62 -0.54 -14.36
CA ARG A 15 4.04 -0.17 -14.41
C ARG A 15 4.96 -1.35 -14.73
N GLY A 16 4.74 -2.51 -14.14
CA GLY A 16 5.53 -3.72 -14.41
C GLY A 16 5.47 -4.13 -15.87
N ALA A 17 4.27 -4.18 -16.46
CA ALA A 17 4.08 -4.49 -17.87
C ALA A 17 4.73 -3.45 -18.80
N ALA A 18 4.64 -2.16 -18.47
CA ALA A 18 5.28 -1.09 -19.23
C ALA A 18 6.82 -1.25 -19.27
N ILE A 19 7.43 -1.62 -18.16
CA ILE A 19 8.88 -1.88 -18.09
C ILE A 19 9.26 -3.11 -18.92
N ILE A 20 8.50 -4.19 -18.84
CA ILE A 20 8.73 -5.40 -19.63
C ILE A 20 8.64 -5.09 -21.13
N ASN A 21 7.63 -4.34 -21.54
CA ASN A 21 7.45 -3.96 -22.95
C ASN A 21 8.59 -3.06 -23.47
N ALA A 22 9.06 -2.13 -22.65
CA ALA A 22 10.14 -1.22 -23.05
C ALA A 22 11.52 -1.88 -23.06
N ARG A 23 11.76 -2.82 -22.17
CA ARG A 23 13.07 -3.42 -21.91
C ARG A 23 13.24 -4.80 -22.57
N GLY A 24 12.14 -5.51 -22.83
CA GLY A 24 12.15 -6.91 -23.27
C GLY A 24 12.57 -7.90 -22.18
N ALA A 25 12.64 -7.47 -20.92
CA ALA A 25 13.04 -8.27 -19.78
C ALA A 25 12.26 -7.86 -18.52
N SER A 26 12.36 -8.70 -17.47
CA SER A 26 11.66 -8.49 -16.19
C SER A 26 11.88 -7.09 -15.57
N SER A 27 10.85 -6.57 -14.91
CA SER A 27 10.90 -5.35 -14.09
C SER A 27 11.60 -5.53 -12.73
N ALA A 28 12.22 -6.69 -12.48
CA ALA A 28 12.80 -7.09 -11.20
C ALA A 28 13.74 -6.04 -10.58
N ALA A 29 14.56 -5.36 -11.39
CA ALA A 29 15.49 -4.35 -10.89
C ALA A 29 14.77 -3.14 -10.25
N SER A 30 13.64 -2.67 -10.80
CA SER A 30 12.88 -1.58 -10.22
C SER A 30 12.11 -2.02 -8.96
N ALA A 31 11.63 -3.25 -8.94
CA ALA A 31 11.01 -3.83 -7.75
C ALA A 31 12.04 -4.01 -6.61
N ALA A 32 13.24 -4.51 -6.94
CA ALA A 32 14.33 -4.62 -5.97
C ALA A 32 14.74 -3.26 -5.38
N ASN A 33 14.85 -2.23 -6.21
CA ASN A 33 15.15 -0.88 -5.74
C ASN A 33 14.06 -0.36 -4.79
N ALA A 34 12.79 -0.55 -5.12
CA ALA A 34 11.68 -0.16 -4.25
C ALA A 34 11.72 -0.91 -2.90
N ALA A 35 12.05 -2.20 -2.90
CA ALA A 35 12.19 -2.99 -1.68
C ALA A 35 13.36 -2.50 -0.81
N ILE A 36 14.49 -2.14 -1.42
CA ILE A 36 15.65 -1.58 -0.72
C ILE A 36 15.29 -0.24 -0.08
N ASP A 37 14.64 0.66 -0.81
CA ASP A 37 14.20 1.96 -0.29
C ASP A 37 13.21 1.79 0.87
N HIS A 38 12.26 0.86 0.75
CA HIS A 38 11.31 0.55 1.80
C HIS A 38 12.00 0.01 3.07
N MET A 39 12.95 -0.91 2.91
CA MET A 39 13.73 -1.45 4.04
C MET A 39 14.60 -0.38 4.68
N ARG A 40 15.21 0.49 3.88
CA ARG A 40 15.98 1.63 4.38
C ARG A 40 15.13 2.54 5.25
N ASP A 41 13.94 2.93 4.78
CA ASP A 41 13.02 3.77 5.54
C ASP A 41 12.59 3.10 6.85
N TRP A 42 12.39 1.78 6.82
CA TRP A 42 12.04 1.03 8.01
C TRP A 42 13.20 0.99 9.03
N VAL A 43 14.39 0.63 8.60
CA VAL A 43 15.55 0.42 9.51
C VAL A 43 16.10 1.74 10.03
N LEU A 44 16.31 2.72 9.14
CA LEU A 44 16.90 4.02 9.49
C LEU A 44 15.89 5.02 10.03
N GLY A 45 14.61 4.77 9.80
CA GLY A 45 13.52 5.69 10.13
C GLY A 45 13.36 6.81 9.10
N THR A 46 12.15 7.37 9.05
CA THR A 46 11.81 8.50 8.18
C THR A 46 10.69 9.33 8.77
N LYS A 47 10.80 10.66 8.67
CA LYS A 47 9.71 11.59 8.98
C LYS A 47 8.80 11.85 7.78
N LYS A 48 9.20 11.41 6.58
CA LYS A 48 8.33 11.45 5.40
C LYS A 48 7.20 10.43 5.55
N TRP A 49 6.08 10.73 4.96
CA TRP A 49 5.00 9.76 4.87
C TRP A 49 5.35 8.69 3.84
N VAL A 50 5.39 7.47 4.32
CA VAL A 50 5.63 6.29 3.51
C VAL A 50 4.49 5.30 3.72
N SER A 51 4.27 4.42 2.75
CA SER A 51 3.25 3.39 2.85
C SER A 51 3.85 2.16 3.54
N MET A 52 3.23 1.75 4.67
CA MET A 52 3.64 0.55 5.40
C MET A 52 2.45 -0.37 5.61
N SER A 53 2.61 -1.66 5.28
CA SER A 53 1.60 -2.68 5.54
C SER A 53 1.78 -3.22 6.95
N ILE A 54 0.79 -2.95 7.80
CA ILE A 54 0.80 -3.31 9.23
C ILE A 54 -0.58 -3.81 9.65
N PRO A 55 -0.69 -4.55 10.77
CA PRO A 55 -1.98 -4.98 11.29
C PRO A 55 -2.89 -3.79 11.57
N SER A 56 -4.10 -3.84 11.01
CA SER A 56 -5.13 -2.83 11.28
C SER A 56 -5.70 -3.02 12.69
N THR A 57 -5.82 -1.92 13.42
CA THR A 57 -6.58 -1.86 14.68
C THR A 57 -7.80 -0.94 14.56
N GLY A 58 -8.25 -0.66 13.33
CA GLY A 58 -9.45 0.12 13.02
C GLY A 58 -9.20 1.53 12.50
N GLN A 59 -7.95 1.90 12.26
CA GLN A 59 -7.61 3.24 11.74
C GLN A 59 -8.26 3.46 10.37
N TYR A 60 -8.71 4.68 10.13
CA TYR A 60 -9.39 5.09 8.89
C TYR A 60 -10.63 4.24 8.53
N GLY A 61 -11.24 3.54 9.51
CA GLY A 61 -12.37 2.66 9.29
C GLY A 61 -12.02 1.32 8.63
N VAL A 62 -10.73 1.00 8.52
CA VAL A 62 -10.27 -0.30 8.01
C VAL A 62 -10.59 -1.39 9.04
N PRO A 63 -11.18 -2.53 8.65
CA PRO A 63 -11.47 -3.64 9.55
C PRO A 63 -10.23 -4.09 10.32
N LYS A 64 -10.45 -4.52 11.57
CA LYS A 64 -9.37 -5.07 12.42
C LYS A 64 -8.91 -6.42 11.91
N ASP A 65 -7.72 -6.80 12.35
CA ASP A 65 -7.14 -8.13 12.13
C ASP A 65 -6.84 -8.50 10.68
N ILE A 66 -6.68 -7.51 9.82
CA ILE A 66 -6.10 -7.66 8.48
C ILE A 66 -4.81 -6.83 8.38
N ILE A 67 -3.89 -7.27 7.54
CA ILE A 67 -2.71 -6.47 7.17
C ILE A 67 -3.15 -5.48 6.10
N TYR A 68 -2.98 -4.20 6.39
CA TYR A 68 -3.41 -3.13 5.49
C TYR A 68 -2.33 -2.06 5.37
N SER A 69 -2.27 -1.41 4.22
CA SER A 69 -1.27 -0.37 3.96
C SER A 69 -1.75 0.99 4.43
N PHE A 70 -1.01 1.60 5.34
CA PHE A 70 -1.31 2.91 5.90
C PHE A 70 -0.22 3.92 5.60
N PRO A 71 -0.54 5.23 5.54
CA PRO A 71 0.45 6.29 5.57
C PRO A 71 1.11 6.31 6.96
N CYS A 72 2.41 6.12 6.98
CA CYS A 72 3.19 6.04 8.22
C CYS A 72 4.40 6.95 8.18
N THR A 73 4.84 7.39 9.35
CA THR A 73 6.24 7.74 9.62
C THR A 73 6.91 6.55 10.29
N VAL A 74 8.23 6.51 10.27
CA VAL A 74 8.98 5.41 10.91
C VAL A 74 9.97 5.99 11.90
N GLU A 75 9.87 5.54 13.15
CA GLU A 75 10.79 5.92 14.20
C GLU A 75 11.34 4.67 14.90
N LYS A 76 12.68 4.57 14.96
CA LYS A 76 13.38 3.44 15.61
C LYS A 76 12.86 2.06 15.17
N GLY A 77 12.62 1.88 13.88
CA GLY A 77 12.14 0.62 13.31
C GLY A 77 10.63 0.35 13.52
N LYS A 78 9.90 1.30 14.10
CA LYS A 78 8.44 1.19 14.29
C LYS A 78 7.70 2.09 13.33
N ALA A 79 6.80 1.52 12.55
CA ALA A 79 5.85 2.29 11.75
C ALA A 79 4.79 2.90 12.66
N VAL A 80 4.58 4.20 12.52
CA VAL A 80 3.57 4.97 13.24
C VAL A 80 2.59 5.53 12.22
N ILE A 81 1.33 5.10 12.29
CA ILE A 81 0.29 5.59 11.38
C ILE A 81 0.10 7.09 11.57
N VAL A 82 0.11 7.83 10.47
CA VAL A 82 -0.22 9.26 10.47
C VAL A 82 -1.73 9.40 10.75
N PRO A 83 -2.12 10.03 11.86
CA PRO A 83 -3.53 10.13 12.21
C PRO A 83 -4.22 11.31 11.51
N GLY A 84 -5.55 11.24 11.42
CA GLY A 84 -6.41 12.40 11.14
C GLY A 84 -6.36 12.95 9.72
N LEU A 85 -5.88 12.19 8.74
CA LEU A 85 -5.93 12.62 7.35
C LEU A 85 -7.37 12.64 6.84
N GLU A 86 -7.75 13.75 6.22
CA GLU A 86 -9.03 13.85 5.53
C GLU A 86 -9.00 13.04 4.23
N LEU A 87 -9.90 12.10 4.11
CA LEU A 87 -10.03 11.24 2.93
C LEU A 87 -11.18 11.73 2.06
N SER A 88 -10.92 11.88 0.76
CA SER A 88 -11.97 12.12 -0.22
C SER A 88 -12.92 10.91 -0.31
N ASP A 89 -14.14 11.11 -0.80
CA ASP A 89 -15.10 10.02 -1.00
C ASP A 89 -14.56 8.97 -1.98
N PHE A 90 -13.82 9.40 -2.99
CA PHE A 90 -13.12 8.50 -3.89
C PHE A 90 -12.09 7.63 -3.13
N SER A 91 -11.25 8.23 -2.29
CA SER A 91 -10.26 7.48 -1.51
C SER A 91 -10.92 6.49 -0.54
N LYS A 92 -11.98 6.92 0.16
CA LYS A 92 -12.76 6.04 1.05
C LYS A 92 -13.34 4.84 0.29
N LYS A 93 -13.90 5.08 -0.91
CA LYS A 93 -14.42 4.02 -1.77
C LYS A 93 -13.33 3.02 -2.17
N MET A 94 -12.16 3.50 -2.61
CA MET A 94 -11.05 2.62 -3.03
C MET A 94 -10.50 1.82 -1.84
N MET A 95 -10.35 2.45 -0.69
CA MET A 95 -9.93 1.77 0.54
C MET A 95 -10.90 0.68 0.95
N LYS A 96 -12.21 0.95 0.84
CA LYS A 96 -13.22 -0.08 1.15
C LYS A 96 -13.14 -1.27 0.20
N ILE A 97 -13.00 -1.06 -1.10
CA ILE A 97 -12.85 -2.14 -2.09
C ILE A 97 -11.65 -3.02 -1.72
N THR A 98 -10.50 -2.43 -1.43
CA THR A 98 -9.30 -3.17 -1.04
C THR A 98 -9.50 -3.93 0.29
N ALA A 99 -10.16 -3.32 1.27
CA ALA A 99 -10.44 -3.99 2.54
C ALA A 99 -11.41 -5.17 2.37
N ASP A 100 -12.43 -5.02 1.56
CA ASP A 100 -13.40 -6.08 1.26
C ASP A 100 -12.73 -7.27 0.57
N GLU A 101 -11.79 -7.02 -0.37
CA GLU A 101 -10.98 -8.05 -1.04
C GLU A 101 -10.14 -8.85 -0.02
N LEU A 102 -9.39 -8.16 0.85
CA LEU A 102 -8.59 -8.80 1.89
C LEU A 102 -9.42 -9.62 2.88
N LEU A 103 -10.61 -9.14 3.23
CA LEU A 103 -11.54 -9.88 4.08
C LEU A 103 -12.06 -11.14 3.39
N SER A 104 -12.36 -11.06 2.08
CA SER A 104 -12.79 -12.23 1.29
C SER A 104 -11.69 -13.28 1.22
N GLU A 105 -10.43 -12.88 0.95
CA GLU A 105 -9.28 -13.78 0.95
C GLU A 105 -9.08 -14.46 2.32
N ARG A 106 -9.20 -13.70 3.40
CA ARG A 106 -9.12 -14.26 4.76
C ARG A 106 -10.22 -15.30 5.01
N GLN A 107 -11.45 -15.01 4.59
CA GLN A 107 -12.60 -15.90 4.77
C GLN A 107 -12.40 -17.26 4.09
N GLU A 108 -11.76 -17.27 2.90
CA GLU A 108 -11.47 -18.51 2.17
C GLU A 108 -10.51 -19.45 2.92
N ILE A 109 -9.60 -18.90 3.74
CA ILE A 109 -8.61 -19.67 4.49
C ILE A 109 -8.96 -19.81 5.98
N GLU A 110 -10.06 -19.22 6.45
CA GLU A 110 -10.41 -19.19 7.89
C GLU A 110 -10.53 -20.58 8.51
N SER A 111 -10.98 -21.57 7.72
CA SER A 111 -11.05 -22.96 8.19
C SER A 111 -9.68 -23.66 8.31
N MET A 112 -8.60 -23.01 7.86
CA MET A 112 -7.23 -23.53 7.90
C MET A 112 -6.38 -22.85 8.99
N LEU A 113 -6.90 -21.77 9.60
CA LEU A 113 -6.26 -21.00 10.67
C LEU A 113 -6.76 -21.48 12.05
#